data_cd38a918c3627466ac5b2f9a36fde5bd
#
_entry.id   cd38a918c3627466ac5b2f9a36fde5bd
#
_cell.length_a   1.000
_cell.length_b   1.000
_cell.length_c   1.000
_cell.angle_alpha   90.00
_cell.angle_beta   90.00
_cell.angle_gamma   90.00
#
_symmetry.space_group_name_H-M   'P 1'
#
loop_
_entity.id
_entity.type
_entity.pdbx_description
1 polymer ?
#
loop_
_entity_poly.entity_id
_entity_poly.type
_entity_poly.pdbx_seq_one_letter_code
_entity_poly.pdbx_strand_id
1 'polypeptide(L)'
;LFKFDRSDYKNMLPKGKQEIEAVSKDIKKNPNHISNIAVICHTDPTGSDAYNNRLSQARANTVKQALAGSGLDSKLITAEGRGKKELLVTDCRAKHPRNAKARQECDQPNRRVEIILHGEKAE
;
A
#
# COMPACT_ATOMS: atom_id res chain seq x y z
N LEU A 1 3.76 6.55 0.52
CA LEU A 1 2.76 6.43 1.58
C LEU A 1 3.37 6.48 2.97
N PHE A 2 4.53 5.89 3.14
CA PHE A 2 5.29 5.90 4.39
C PHE A 2 6.61 6.62 4.22
N LYS A 3 7.19 7.12 5.34
CA LYS A 3 8.55 7.61 5.35
C LYS A 3 9.52 6.47 5.01
N PHE A 4 10.69 6.82 4.48
CA PHE A 4 11.70 5.84 4.09
C PHE A 4 11.97 4.84 5.22
N ASP A 5 12.01 3.55 4.89
CA ASP A 5 12.31 2.44 5.81
C ASP A 5 11.36 2.34 7.03
N ARG A 6 10.16 2.94 6.94
CA ARG A 6 9.17 2.92 8.03
C ARG A 6 7.90 2.20 7.58
N SER A 7 7.24 1.58 8.54
CA SER A 7 6.03 0.80 8.30
C SER A 7 4.92 1.06 9.32
N ASP A 8 5.18 1.80 10.38
CA ASP A 8 4.19 2.07 11.42
C ASP A 8 3.30 3.28 11.06
N TYR A 9 2.10 3.32 11.65
CA TYR A 9 1.12 4.37 11.35
C TYR A 9 1.66 5.78 11.64
N LYS A 10 2.46 5.92 12.69
CA LYS A 10 3.08 7.19 13.06
C LYS A 10 3.93 7.78 11.92
N ASN A 11 4.58 6.91 11.14
CA ASN A 11 5.45 7.31 10.04
C ASN A 11 4.77 7.26 8.67
N MET A 12 3.46 7.03 8.64
CA MET A 12 2.67 7.15 7.43
C MET A 12 2.54 8.62 7.05
N LEU A 13 2.71 8.94 5.79
CA LEU A 13 2.58 10.30 5.30
C LEU A 13 1.13 10.78 5.40
N PRO A 14 0.89 12.09 5.63
CA PRO A 14 -0.47 12.61 5.79
C PRO A 14 -1.41 12.28 4.62
N LYS A 15 -0.91 12.30 3.39
CA LYS A 15 -1.70 11.93 2.22
C LYS A 15 -2.21 10.50 2.29
N GLY A 16 -1.37 9.58 2.76
CA GLY A 16 -1.77 8.18 2.95
C GLY A 16 -2.86 8.04 4.00
N LYS A 17 -2.76 8.77 5.11
CA LYS A 17 -3.79 8.78 6.15
C LYS A 17 -5.12 9.28 5.63
N GLN A 18 -5.11 10.35 4.83
CA GLN A 18 -6.30 10.91 4.20
C GLN A 18 -6.95 9.94 3.22
N GLU A 19 -6.15 9.24 2.43
CA GLU A 19 -6.64 8.23 1.50
C GLU A 19 -7.32 7.06 2.23
N ILE A 20 -6.77 6.61 3.35
CA ILE A 20 -7.37 5.56 4.18
C ILE A 20 -8.71 6.03 4.74
N GLU A 21 -8.79 7.25 5.24
CA GLU A 21 -10.03 7.81 5.75
C GLU A 21 -11.11 7.91 4.66
N ALA A 22 -10.73 8.35 3.46
CA ALA A 22 -11.66 8.47 2.33
C ALA A 22 -12.20 7.11 1.91
N VAL A 23 -11.34 6.09 1.82
CA VAL A 23 -11.74 4.72 1.49
C VAL A 23 -12.68 4.17 2.56
N SER A 24 -12.37 4.39 3.84
CA SER A 24 -13.21 3.94 4.96
C SER A 24 -14.60 4.53 4.88
N LYS A 25 -14.72 5.84 4.58
CA LYS A 25 -16.01 6.51 4.43
C LYS A 25 -16.81 5.92 3.27
N ASP A 26 -16.18 5.67 2.14
CA ASP A 26 -16.83 5.10 0.97
C ASP A 26 -17.37 3.69 1.26
N ILE A 27 -16.59 2.87 1.95
CA ILE A 27 -16.99 1.51 2.32
C ILE A 27 -18.18 1.55 3.29
N LYS A 28 -18.17 2.47 4.25
CA LYS A 28 -19.26 2.59 5.23
C LYS A 28 -20.58 3.02 4.61
N LYS A 29 -20.55 3.70 3.47
CA LYS A 29 -21.78 4.08 2.75
C LYS A 29 -22.50 2.87 2.16
N ASN A 30 -21.77 1.82 1.79
CA ASN A 30 -22.32 0.64 1.13
C ASN A 30 -21.77 -0.66 1.75
N PRO A 31 -21.95 -0.86 3.09
CA PRO A 31 -21.27 -1.97 3.77
C PRO A 31 -21.78 -3.35 3.36
N ASN A 32 -23.02 -3.45 2.88
CA ASN A 32 -23.63 -4.73 2.56
C ASN A 32 -23.14 -5.35 1.25
N HIS A 33 -22.38 -4.60 0.47
CA HIS A 33 -21.88 -5.06 -0.84
C HIS A 33 -20.42 -5.47 -0.82
N ILE A 34 -19.73 -5.29 0.30
CA ILE A 34 -18.29 -5.58 0.42
C ILE A 34 -18.12 -6.94 1.10
N SER A 35 -17.51 -7.88 0.38
CA SER A 35 -17.20 -9.22 0.90
C SER A 35 -15.74 -9.35 1.36
N ASN A 36 -14.83 -8.56 0.78
CA ASN A 36 -13.42 -8.58 1.14
C ASN A 36 -12.75 -7.26 0.74
N ILE A 37 -11.78 -6.85 1.55
CA ILE A 37 -10.93 -5.69 1.30
C ILE A 37 -9.50 -6.19 1.27
N ALA A 38 -8.88 -6.23 0.11
CA ALA A 38 -7.51 -6.68 -0.04
C ALA A 38 -6.56 -5.47 -0.03
N VAL A 39 -5.64 -5.44 0.93
CA VAL A 39 -4.59 -4.43 1.03
C VAL A 39 -3.30 -5.05 0.50
N ILE A 40 -2.75 -4.50 -0.56
CA ILE A 40 -1.54 -5.00 -1.20
C ILE A 40 -0.51 -3.89 -1.27
N CYS A 41 0.65 -4.10 -0.64
CA CYS A 41 1.75 -3.13 -0.65
C CYS A 41 2.88 -3.59 -1.56
N HIS A 42 3.46 -2.63 -2.27
CA HIS A 42 4.59 -2.82 -3.17
C HIS A 42 5.73 -1.90 -2.78
N THR A 43 6.95 -2.32 -3.08
CA THR A 43 8.16 -1.52 -2.88
C THR A 43 8.83 -1.22 -4.22
N ASP A 44 9.79 -0.28 -4.19
CA ASP A 44 10.71 -0.09 -5.31
C ASP A 44 11.77 -1.22 -5.32
N PRO A 45 12.62 -1.32 -6.36
CA PRO A 45 13.59 -2.41 -6.48
C PRO A 45 14.83 -2.27 -5.59
N THR A 46 14.92 -1.23 -4.75
CA THR A 46 16.07 -0.99 -3.89
C THR A 46 16.10 -1.99 -2.74
N GLY A 47 17.25 -2.61 -2.53
CA GLY A 47 17.44 -3.58 -1.45
C GLY A 47 17.14 -5.03 -1.84
N SER A 48 17.24 -5.93 -0.88
CA SER A 48 17.03 -7.36 -1.11
C SER A 48 15.53 -7.70 -1.18
N ASP A 49 15.23 -8.85 -1.81
CA ASP A 49 13.86 -9.37 -1.85
C ASP A 49 13.32 -9.63 -0.44
N ALA A 50 14.12 -10.24 0.43
CA ALA A 50 13.70 -10.54 1.79
C ALA A 50 13.35 -9.27 2.58
N TYR A 51 14.18 -8.23 2.46
CA TYR A 51 13.93 -6.94 3.10
C TYR A 51 12.63 -6.31 2.58
N ASN A 52 12.46 -6.25 1.27
CA ASN A 52 11.29 -5.62 0.66
C ASN A 52 10.01 -6.40 0.93
N ASN A 53 10.09 -7.74 0.98
CA ASN A 53 8.93 -8.56 1.34
C ASN A 53 8.49 -8.28 2.77
N ARG A 54 9.43 -8.19 3.72
CA ARG A 54 9.10 -7.86 5.12
C ARG A 54 8.54 -6.45 5.27
N LEU A 55 9.18 -5.48 4.62
CA LEU A 55 8.75 -4.08 4.69
C LEU A 55 7.35 -3.90 4.12
N SER A 56 7.08 -4.48 2.94
CA SER A 56 5.76 -4.38 2.31
C SER A 56 4.69 -5.08 3.13
N GLN A 57 5.00 -6.24 3.72
CA GLN A 57 4.05 -6.93 4.59
C GLN A 57 3.75 -6.12 5.86
N ALA A 58 4.77 -5.53 6.48
CA ALA A 58 4.58 -4.69 7.65
C ALA A 58 3.73 -3.45 7.34
N ARG A 59 3.97 -2.83 6.20
CA ARG A 59 3.17 -1.69 5.73
C ARG A 59 1.73 -2.09 5.43
N ALA A 60 1.51 -3.23 4.78
CA ALA A 60 0.17 -3.75 4.52
C ALA A 60 -0.59 -4.02 5.82
N ASN A 61 0.08 -4.60 6.82
CA ASN A 61 -0.52 -4.84 8.13
C ASN A 61 -0.92 -3.53 8.82
N THR A 62 -0.08 -2.50 8.73
CA THR A 62 -0.37 -1.18 9.30
C THR A 62 -1.59 -0.55 8.64
N VAL A 63 -1.71 -0.62 7.32
CA VAL A 63 -2.88 -0.12 6.59
C VAL A 63 -4.14 -0.88 6.99
N LYS A 64 -4.05 -2.22 7.12
CA LYS A 64 -5.16 -3.04 7.61
C LYS A 64 -5.62 -2.58 8.99
N GLN A 65 -4.69 -2.39 9.93
CA GLN A 65 -5.00 -1.94 11.27
C GLN A 65 -5.66 -0.56 11.28
N ALA A 66 -5.18 0.35 10.43
CA ALA A 66 -5.77 1.68 10.30
C ALA A 66 -7.20 1.63 9.77
N LEU A 67 -7.47 0.78 8.78
CA LEU A 67 -8.82 0.57 8.25
C LEU A 67 -9.75 -0.03 9.32
N ALA A 68 -9.28 -1.04 10.04
CA ALA A 68 -10.05 -1.64 11.13
C ALA A 68 -10.32 -0.65 12.26
N GLY A 69 -9.31 0.17 12.59
CA GLY A 69 -9.45 1.23 13.60
C GLY A 69 -10.45 2.32 13.22
N SER A 70 -10.70 2.51 11.93
CA SER A 70 -11.73 3.45 11.45
C SER A 70 -13.15 2.90 11.48
N GLY A 71 -13.33 1.65 11.91
CA GLY A 71 -14.65 1.03 12.10
C GLY A 71 -15.02 -0.05 11.08
N LEU A 72 -14.10 -0.47 10.24
CA LEU A 72 -14.33 -1.57 9.32
C LEU A 72 -14.07 -2.92 10.01
N ASP A 73 -14.78 -3.96 9.59
CA ASP A 73 -14.60 -5.30 10.15
C ASP A 73 -13.26 -5.89 9.71
N SER A 74 -12.36 -6.12 10.66
CA SER A 74 -11.03 -6.67 10.39
C SER A 74 -11.06 -8.06 9.73
N LYS A 75 -12.13 -8.81 9.92
CA LYS A 75 -12.30 -10.13 9.30
C LYS A 75 -12.45 -10.05 7.79
N LEU A 76 -12.90 -8.90 7.28
CA LEU A 76 -13.05 -8.67 5.85
C LEU A 76 -11.75 -8.17 5.20
N ILE A 77 -10.77 -7.79 6.00
CA ILE A 77 -9.54 -7.16 5.50
C ILE A 77 -8.41 -8.18 5.45
N THR A 78 -7.81 -8.33 4.28
CA THR A 78 -6.57 -9.11 4.09
C THR A 78 -5.41 -8.16 3.79
N ALA A 79 -4.21 -8.53 4.23
CA ALA A 79 -3.02 -7.72 4.03
C ALA A 79 -1.91 -8.57 3.42
N GLU A 80 -1.38 -8.12 2.29
CA GLU A 80 -0.33 -8.83 1.57
C GLU A 80 0.78 -7.87 1.14
N GLY A 81 2.03 -8.23 1.45
CA GLY A 81 3.21 -7.54 0.95
C GLY A 81 3.78 -8.29 -0.24
N ARG A 82 3.92 -7.64 -1.38
CA ARG A 82 4.49 -8.22 -2.60
C ARG A 82 5.91 -7.78 -2.90
N GLY A 83 6.50 -6.94 -2.04
CA GLY A 83 7.86 -6.47 -2.23
C GLY A 83 8.04 -5.80 -3.59
N LYS A 84 9.12 -6.14 -4.29
CA LYS A 84 9.44 -5.59 -5.61
C LYS A 84 9.03 -6.50 -6.78
N LYS A 85 8.12 -7.45 -6.56
CA LYS A 85 7.73 -8.45 -7.57
C LYS A 85 6.92 -7.86 -8.73
N GLU A 86 6.17 -6.78 -8.49
CA GLU A 86 5.28 -6.18 -9.48
C GLU A 86 5.58 -4.71 -9.67
N LEU A 87 6.65 -4.41 -10.40
CA LEU A 87 7.06 -3.03 -10.67
C LEU A 87 6.23 -2.45 -11.80
N LEU A 88 5.78 -1.20 -11.62
CA LEU A 88 5.14 -0.42 -12.67
C LEU A 88 6.17 0.23 -13.60
N VAL A 89 7.32 0.61 -13.03
CA VAL A 89 8.43 1.21 -13.76
C VAL A 89 9.66 0.35 -13.52
N THR A 90 10.30 -0.13 -14.59
CA THR A 90 11.37 -1.12 -14.50
C THR A 90 12.75 -0.61 -14.92
N ASP A 91 12.84 0.61 -15.44
CA ASP A 91 14.06 1.11 -16.10
C ASP A 91 14.73 2.29 -15.37
N CYS A 92 14.39 2.54 -14.12
CA CYS A 92 14.89 3.71 -13.39
C CYS A 92 16.40 3.72 -13.22
N ARG A 93 17.00 2.55 -13.00
CA ARG A 93 18.48 2.44 -12.90
C ARG A 93 19.17 2.69 -14.23
N ALA A 94 18.58 2.22 -15.32
CA ALA A 94 19.12 2.43 -16.65
C ALA A 94 19.05 3.89 -17.07
N LYS A 95 17.97 4.58 -16.72
CA LYS A 95 17.78 6.01 -17.02
C LYS A 95 18.65 6.92 -16.16
N HIS A 96 18.87 6.55 -14.90
CA HIS A 96 19.56 7.41 -13.92
C HIS A 96 20.66 6.63 -13.18
N PRO A 97 21.70 6.14 -13.90
CA PRO A 97 22.69 5.25 -13.28
C PRO A 97 23.58 5.93 -12.24
N ARG A 98 23.69 7.27 -12.28
CA ARG A 98 24.58 8.04 -11.40
C ARG A 98 23.85 9.07 -10.53
N ASN A 99 22.52 9.06 -10.53
CA ASN A 99 21.73 10.02 -9.79
C ASN A 99 20.71 9.30 -8.92
N ALA A 100 21.07 9.10 -7.65
CA ALA A 100 20.21 8.39 -6.69
C ALA A 100 18.88 9.10 -6.48
N LYS A 101 18.87 10.43 -6.40
CA LYS A 101 17.66 11.20 -6.22
C LYS A 101 16.69 11.04 -7.39
N ALA A 102 17.22 11.11 -8.62
CA ALA A 102 16.39 10.92 -9.82
C ALA A 102 15.84 9.50 -9.90
N ARG A 103 16.63 8.48 -9.46
CA ARG A 103 16.13 7.11 -9.39
C ARG A 103 14.97 6.98 -8.38
N GLN A 104 15.10 7.60 -7.22
CA GLN A 104 14.04 7.57 -6.20
C GLN A 104 12.75 8.20 -6.72
N GLU A 105 12.83 9.31 -7.41
CA GLU A 105 11.66 9.96 -8.01
C GLU A 105 11.05 9.09 -9.12
N CYS A 106 11.90 8.50 -9.97
CA CYS A 106 11.48 7.59 -11.02
C CYS A 106 10.75 6.36 -10.46
N ASP A 107 11.23 5.82 -9.33
CA ASP A 107 10.68 4.63 -8.68
C ASP A 107 9.44 4.92 -7.82
N GLN A 108 9.05 6.16 -7.64
CA GLN A 108 7.91 6.50 -6.79
C GLN A 108 6.64 5.72 -7.13
N PRO A 109 6.25 5.53 -8.39
CA PRO A 109 5.05 4.75 -8.71
C PRO A 109 5.13 3.29 -8.25
N ASN A 110 6.34 2.75 -8.03
CA ASN A 110 6.51 1.40 -7.52
C ASN A 110 6.19 1.29 -6.03
N ARG A 111 6.39 2.36 -5.29
CA ARG A 111 6.12 2.43 -3.84
C ARG A 111 4.65 2.79 -3.64
N ARG A 112 3.80 1.76 -3.66
CA ARG A 112 2.35 1.99 -3.63
C ARG A 112 1.62 1.01 -2.74
N VAL A 113 0.43 1.41 -2.34
CA VAL A 113 -0.55 0.55 -1.68
C VAL A 113 -1.76 0.47 -2.60
N GLU A 114 -2.19 -0.74 -2.88
CA GLU A 114 -3.43 -1.00 -3.62
C GLU A 114 -4.47 -1.50 -2.63
N ILE A 115 -5.65 -0.90 -2.66
CA ILE A 115 -6.79 -1.35 -1.85
C ILE A 115 -7.86 -1.81 -2.82
N ILE A 116 -8.08 -3.12 -2.86
CA ILE A 116 -8.99 -3.76 -3.80
C ILE A 116 -10.26 -4.17 -3.05
N LEU A 117 -11.38 -3.63 -3.45
CA LEU A 117 -12.68 -3.94 -2.87
C LEU A 117 -13.34 -5.05 -3.68
N HIS A 118 -13.65 -6.16 -3.01
CA HIS A 118 -14.44 -7.24 -3.60
C HIS A 118 -15.85 -7.19 -3.02
N GLY A 119 -16.84 -7.36 -3.88
CA GLY A 119 -18.22 -7.35 -3.44
C GLY A 119 -19.19 -7.59 -4.59
N GLU A 120 -20.48 -7.64 -4.26
CA GLU A 120 -21.52 -7.76 -5.26
C GLU A 120 -21.85 -6.38 -5.81
N LYS A 121 -22.15 -6.34 -7.12
CA LYS A 121 -22.64 -5.10 -7.72
C LYS A 121 -24.02 -4.79 -7.17
N ALA A 122 -24.23 -3.54 -6.76
CA ALA A 122 -25.57 -3.06 -6.44
C ALA A 122 -26.41 -3.08 -7.73
N GLU A 123 -27.52 -3.78 -7.67
CA GLU A 123 -28.50 -3.77 -8.75
C GLU A 123 -29.43 -2.57 -8.64
#